data_cb14434c077c854d362301ab809f71de
#
_entry.id   cb14434c077c854d362301ab809f71de
#
_cell.length_a   1.000
_cell.length_b   1.000
_cell.length_c   1.000
_cell.angle_alpha   90.00
_cell.angle_beta   90.00
_cell.angle_gamma   90.00
#
_symmetry.space_group_name_H-M   'P 1'
#
loop_
_entity.id
_entity.type
_entity.pdbx_description
1 polymer ?
#
loop_
_entity_poly.entity_id
_entity_poly.type
_entity_poly.pdbx_seq_one_letter_code
_entity_poly.pdbx_strand_id
1 'polypeptide(L)'
;MKAVILYGSYARGDYTAESDIDIMLLVDMPDKEISKLFAKTSDMTYDFNFDNHIDISLVVKDINQFYKWVMVHPFYQNVQKEGVVLYGAA
;
A
#
# COMPACT_ATOMS: atom_id res chain seq x y z
N MET A 1 2.84 -8.21 10.00
CA MET A 1 2.72 -7.96 8.54
C MET A 1 2.05 -9.14 7.87
N LYS A 2 0.91 -8.91 7.25
CA LYS A 2 0.19 -9.98 6.57
C LYS A 2 0.42 -9.98 5.07
N ALA A 3 0.50 -8.82 4.45
CA ALA A 3 0.75 -8.73 3.01
C ALA A 3 1.33 -7.38 2.64
N VAL A 4 2.05 -7.35 1.52
CA VAL A 4 2.53 -6.15 0.86
C VAL A 4 2.04 -6.21 -0.58
N ILE A 5 1.31 -5.21 -1.01
CA ILE A 5 0.68 -5.19 -2.34
C ILE A 5 1.15 -3.97 -3.12
N LEU A 6 1.69 -4.20 -4.31
CA LEU A 6 1.93 -3.16 -5.30
C LEU A 6 0.64 -2.94 -6.08
N TYR A 7 0.15 -1.72 -6.14
CA TYR A 7 -1.07 -1.41 -6.88
C TYR A 7 -0.89 -0.14 -7.70
N GLY A 8 -1.95 0.32 -8.35
CA GLY A 8 -1.90 1.52 -9.19
C GLY A 8 -1.20 1.29 -10.52
N SER A 9 -0.65 2.35 -11.11
CA SER A 9 -0.13 2.31 -12.48
C SER A 9 1.03 1.34 -12.68
N TYR A 10 1.90 1.18 -11.68
CA TYR A 10 3.01 0.22 -11.78
C TYR A 10 2.51 -1.23 -11.82
N ALA A 11 1.44 -1.54 -11.08
CA ALA A 11 0.86 -2.88 -11.10
C ALA A 11 0.15 -3.17 -12.42
N ARG A 12 -0.51 -2.15 -12.99
CA ARG A 12 -1.20 -2.30 -14.28
C ARG A 12 -0.27 -2.27 -15.49
N GLY A 13 0.94 -1.75 -15.32
CA GLY A 13 1.89 -1.61 -16.42
C GLY A 13 1.71 -0.36 -17.27
N ASP A 14 0.83 0.57 -16.86
CA ASP A 14 0.59 1.82 -17.58
C ASP A 14 1.30 3.03 -16.93
N TYR A 15 2.37 2.76 -16.20
CA TYR A 15 3.13 3.79 -15.52
C TYR A 15 3.95 4.65 -16.51
N THR A 16 4.23 5.87 -16.06
CA THR A 16 5.13 6.80 -16.74
C THR A 16 6.28 7.15 -15.79
N ALA A 17 7.25 7.94 -16.29
CA ALA A 17 8.37 8.40 -15.47
C ALA A 17 7.92 9.25 -14.27
N GLU A 18 6.71 9.82 -14.33
CA GLU A 18 6.17 10.67 -13.27
C GLU A 18 5.19 9.94 -12.34
N SER A 19 4.93 8.67 -12.61
CA SER A 19 3.98 7.89 -11.80
C SER A 19 4.55 7.57 -10.43
N ASP A 20 3.70 7.63 -9.40
CA ASP A 20 4.04 7.17 -8.06
C ASP A 20 4.05 5.64 -8.00
N ILE A 21 4.87 5.10 -7.10
CA ILE A 21 4.86 3.68 -6.80
C ILE A 21 3.94 3.49 -5.60
N ASP A 22 2.76 2.91 -5.83
CA ASP A 22 1.75 2.74 -4.79
C ASP A 22 1.89 1.37 -4.12
N ILE A 23 2.14 1.38 -2.82
CA ILE A 23 2.31 0.17 -2.01
C ILE A 23 1.36 0.20 -0.83
N MET A 24 0.65 -0.90 -0.62
CA MET A 24 -0.24 -1.09 0.52
C MET A 24 0.31 -2.17 1.44
N LEU A 25 0.47 -1.83 2.71
CA LEU A 25 0.83 -2.78 3.76
C LEU A 25 -0.45 -3.22 4.46
N LEU A 26 -0.72 -4.51 4.47
CA LEU A 26 -1.83 -5.09 5.22
C LEU A 26 -1.30 -5.69 6.51
N VAL A 27 -1.85 -5.25 7.62
CA VAL A 27 -1.41 -5.66 8.96
C VAL A 27 -2.60 -6.12 9.80
N ASP A 28 -2.33 -6.92 10.80
CA ASP A 28 -3.34 -7.34 11.77
C ASP A 28 -2.97 -6.76 13.13
N MET A 29 -3.42 -5.53 13.37
CA MET A 29 -3.15 -4.82 14.61
C MET A 29 -4.21 -3.75 14.87
N PRO A 30 -4.37 -3.28 16.12
CA PRO A 30 -5.33 -2.22 16.43
C PRO A 30 -5.01 -0.90 15.72
N ASP A 31 -6.04 -0.08 15.47
CA ASP A 31 -5.90 1.21 14.78
C ASP A 31 -4.84 2.10 15.41
N LYS A 32 -4.71 2.08 16.72
CA LYS A 32 -3.71 2.87 17.44
C LYS A 32 -2.29 2.49 17.02
N GLU A 33 -2.03 1.20 16.86
CA GLU A 33 -0.72 0.72 16.43
C GLU A 33 -0.49 0.95 14.94
N ILE A 34 -1.54 0.87 14.14
CA ILE A 34 -1.49 1.19 12.71
C ILE A 34 -1.07 2.65 12.52
N SER A 35 -1.64 3.58 13.30
CA SER A 35 -1.27 5.00 13.21
C SER A 35 0.20 5.23 13.54
N LYS A 36 0.72 4.55 14.54
CA LYS A 36 2.15 4.63 14.92
C LYS A 36 3.03 4.07 13.81
N LEU A 37 2.66 2.94 13.26
CA LEU A 37 3.41 2.31 12.17
C LEU A 37 3.39 3.19 10.92
N PHE A 38 2.25 3.78 10.60
CA PHE A 38 2.11 4.68 9.46
C PHE A 38 3.03 5.89 9.61
N ALA A 39 3.05 6.52 10.80
CA ALA A 39 3.93 7.67 11.04
C ALA A 39 5.40 7.31 10.84
N LYS A 40 5.83 6.16 11.39
CA LYS A 40 7.21 5.70 11.27
C LYS A 40 7.57 5.38 9.82
N THR A 41 6.72 4.65 9.11
CA THR A 41 6.98 4.27 7.72
C THR A 41 6.91 5.47 6.78
N SER A 42 6.05 6.45 7.07
CA SER A 42 5.97 7.68 6.28
C SER A 42 7.26 8.48 6.36
N ASP A 43 7.86 8.60 7.55
CA ASP A 43 9.14 9.29 7.72
C ASP A 43 10.25 8.59 6.94
N MET A 44 10.33 7.27 7.05
CA MET A 44 11.33 6.47 6.33
C MET A 44 11.15 6.59 4.83
N THR A 45 9.90 6.56 4.36
CA THR A 45 9.58 6.65 2.93
C THR A 45 9.92 8.04 2.39
N TYR A 46 9.65 9.09 3.15
CA TYR A 46 9.99 10.45 2.77
C TYR A 46 11.50 10.61 2.56
N ASP A 47 12.30 10.14 3.53
CA ASP A 47 13.75 10.21 3.43
C ASP A 47 14.28 9.41 2.24
N PHE A 48 13.75 8.20 2.04
CA PHE A 48 14.15 7.35 0.92
C PHE A 48 13.81 7.99 -0.43
N ASN A 49 12.60 8.55 -0.56
CA ASN A 49 12.16 9.21 -1.80
C ASN A 49 13.05 10.42 -2.11
N PHE A 50 13.36 11.20 -1.09
CA PHE A 50 14.22 12.37 -1.25
C PHE A 50 15.62 11.98 -1.72
N ASP A 51 16.23 10.96 -1.08
CA ASP A 51 17.58 10.52 -1.39
C ASP A 51 17.71 9.86 -2.77
N ASN A 52 16.64 9.19 -3.24
CA ASN A 52 16.66 8.41 -4.46
C ASN A 52 15.89 9.04 -5.62
N HIS A 53 15.30 10.21 -5.44
CA HIS A 53 14.52 10.93 -6.46
C HIS A 53 13.37 10.09 -7.06
N ILE A 54 12.67 9.34 -6.19
CA ILE A 54 11.50 8.56 -6.58
C ILE A 54 10.34 8.87 -5.64
N ASP A 55 9.14 8.50 -6.05
CA ASP A 55 7.91 8.72 -5.26
C ASP A 55 7.27 7.38 -4.94
N ILE A 56 7.50 6.89 -3.72
CA ILE A 56 6.76 5.75 -3.17
C ILE A 56 5.66 6.30 -2.29
N SER A 57 4.42 5.90 -2.58
CA SER A 57 3.26 6.22 -1.77
C SER A 57 2.89 4.97 -0.96
N LEU A 58 3.09 5.03 0.34
CA LEU A 58 2.89 3.90 1.24
C LEU A 58 1.64 4.10 2.07
N VAL A 59 0.76 3.11 2.05
CA VAL A 59 -0.49 3.11 2.81
C VAL A 59 -0.50 1.87 3.71
N VAL A 60 -0.91 2.05 4.96
CA VAL A 60 -1.02 0.95 5.93
C VAL A 60 -2.50 0.75 6.25
N LYS A 61 -3.01 -0.47 6.09
CA LYS A 61 -4.41 -0.81 6.35
C LYS A 61 -4.51 -2.09 7.17
N ASP A 62 -5.57 -2.17 7.97
CA ASP A 62 -5.91 -3.41 8.69
C ASP A 62 -6.45 -4.43 7.69
N ILE A 63 -5.91 -5.66 7.73
CA ILE A 63 -6.30 -6.71 6.78
C ILE A 63 -7.77 -7.10 6.91
N ASN A 64 -8.33 -7.07 8.12
CA ASN A 64 -9.74 -7.40 8.32
C ASN A 64 -10.66 -6.34 7.70
N GLN A 65 -10.28 -5.06 7.85
CA GLN A 65 -10.98 -3.97 7.21
C GLN A 65 -10.83 -4.01 5.69
N PHE A 66 -9.66 -4.39 5.19
CA PHE A 66 -9.44 -4.52 3.75
C PHE A 66 -10.43 -5.51 3.13
N TYR A 67 -10.59 -6.69 3.69
CA TYR A 67 -11.53 -7.67 3.18
C TYR A 67 -12.98 -7.20 3.28
N LYS A 68 -13.32 -6.47 4.33
CA LYS A 68 -14.64 -5.88 4.49
C LYS A 68 -14.92 -4.81 3.42
N TRP A 69 -13.97 -3.92 3.17
CA TRP A 69 -14.11 -2.84 2.19
C TRP A 69 -14.09 -3.34 0.75
N VAL A 70 -13.36 -4.42 0.46
CA VAL A 70 -13.33 -5.03 -0.87
C VAL A 70 -14.73 -5.37 -1.37
N MET A 71 -15.64 -5.74 -0.48
CA MET A 71 -16.98 -6.13 -0.88
C MET A 71 -17.84 -4.95 -1.37
N VAL A 72 -17.51 -3.72 -0.99
CA VAL A 72 -18.38 -2.56 -1.24
C VAL A 72 -17.68 -1.34 -1.82
N HIS A 73 -16.35 -1.28 -1.80
CA HIS A 73 -15.61 -0.09 -2.18
C HIS A 73 -14.79 -0.32 -3.45
N PRO A 74 -15.06 0.43 -4.54
CA PRO A 74 -14.35 0.21 -5.82
C PRO A 74 -12.83 0.31 -5.74
N PHE A 75 -12.29 1.22 -4.94
CA PHE A 75 -10.86 1.36 -4.78
C PHE A 75 -10.22 0.05 -4.29
N TYR A 76 -10.79 -0.52 -3.22
CA TYR A 76 -10.25 -1.76 -2.65
C TYR A 76 -10.47 -2.96 -3.56
N GLN A 77 -11.56 -2.97 -4.31
CA GLN A 77 -11.80 -4.02 -5.33
C GLN A 77 -10.72 -3.97 -6.41
N ASN A 78 -10.35 -2.78 -6.85
CA ASN A 78 -9.30 -2.61 -7.84
C ASN A 78 -7.93 -3.01 -7.30
N VAL A 79 -7.62 -2.68 -6.04
CA VAL A 79 -6.38 -3.11 -5.41
C VAL A 79 -6.29 -4.63 -5.38
N GLN A 80 -7.37 -5.31 -5.00
CA GLN A 80 -7.38 -6.77 -4.97
C GLN A 80 -7.26 -7.39 -6.35
N LYS A 81 -7.96 -6.84 -7.34
CA LYS A 81 -8.01 -7.38 -8.70
C LYS A 81 -6.72 -7.14 -9.48
N GLU A 82 -6.16 -5.93 -9.37
CA GLU A 82 -5.02 -5.49 -10.19
C GLU A 82 -3.71 -5.52 -9.43
N GLY A 83 -3.75 -5.60 -8.11
CA GLY A 83 -2.55 -5.54 -7.27
C GLY A 83 -1.67 -6.77 -7.43
N VAL A 84 -0.36 -6.55 -7.29
CA VAL A 84 0.64 -7.60 -7.29
C VAL A 84 1.09 -7.83 -5.86
N VAL A 85 0.90 -9.04 -5.36
CA VAL A 85 1.30 -9.40 -3.99
C VAL A 85 2.81 -9.58 -3.97
N LEU A 86 3.51 -8.69 -3.25
CA LEU A 86 4.96 -8.75 -3.11
C LEU A 86 5.38 -9.60 -1.93
N TYR A 87 4.52 -9.74 -0.93
CA TYR A 87 4.79 -10.50 0.28
C TYR A 87 3.47 -10.97 0.89
N GLY A 88 3.44 -12.21 1.39
CA GLY A 88 2.28 -12.75 2.07
C GLY A 88 1.17 -13.17 1.13
N ALA A 89 -0.05 -13.25 1.67
CA ALA A 89 -1.25 -13.58 0.91
C ALA A 89 -2.34 -12.60 1.29
N ALA A 90 -3.01 -12.04 0.30
CA ALA A 90 -4.11 -11.10 0.51
C ALA A 90 -5.43 -11.64 -0.02
#